data_c16280fe3d6fa806aa58d0fc09bb1bf9
#
_entry.id   c16280fe3d6fa806aa58d0fc09bb1bf9
#
_cell.length_a   1.000
_cell.length_b   1.000
_cell.length_c   1.000
_cell.angle_alpha   90.00
_cell.angle_beta   90.00
_cell.angle_gamma   90.00
#
_symmetry.space_group_name_H-M   'P 1'
#
loop_
_entity.id
_entity.type
_entity.pdbx_description
1 polymer ?
#
loop_
_entity_poly.entity_id
_entity_poly.type
_entity_poly.pdbx_seq_one_letter_code
_entity_poly.pdbx_strand_id
1 'polypeptide(L)'
;VIIQVVKGIPDVLRAESAQLYWEAFGGKLGHVLGPDALALKFLDRTIQSDHAFVALDGKGALLGVAGFKSPEGAFVGGGLDDLRLVYGRFGCLWRSLVLSLLEQDIENQRFLMDGICVGRAARSQGVGTALLAALFDEARARNYQSVRLDVIDSNWRAKALYERQGFIPIRTAKLGLLRYIFGFAASTTMVRPL
;
A
#
# COMPACT_ATOMS: atom_id res chain seq x y z
N VAL A 1 24.15 0.80 3.64
CA VAL A 1 23.19 1.11 4.72
C VAL A 1 22.77 -0.20 5.35
N ILE A 2 22.81 -0.30 6.68
CA ILE A 2 22.24 -1.43 7.41
C ILE A 2 20.73 -1.24 7.37
N ILE A 3 19.99 -2.22 6.80
CA ILE A 3 18.53 -2.19 6.72
C ILE A 3 18.02 -3.28 7.65
N GLN A 4 17.24 -2.87 8.65
CA GLN A 4 16.52 -3.77 9.54
C GLN A 4 15.04 -3.73 9.18
N VAL A 5 14.43 -4.88 8.88
CA VAL A 5 12.98 -4.97 8.65
C VAL A 5 12.31 -5.53 9.88
N VAL A 6 11.28 -4.84 10.36
CA VAL A 6 10.49 -5.20 11.54
C VAL A 6 9.03 -5.37 11.15
N LYS A 7 8.39 -6.42 11.65
CA LYS A 7 6.95 -6.61 11.52
C LYS A 7 6.20 -5.67 12.46
N GLY A 8 5.19 -5.02 11.96
CA GLY A 8 4.44 -4.01 12.67
C GLY A 8 5.03 -2.60 12.53
N ILE A 9 4.23 -1.61 12.87
CA ILE A 9 4.65 -0.21 12.93
C ILE A 9 4.74 0.18 14.40
N PRO A 10 5.93 0.50 14.93
CA PRO A 10 6.06 1.08 16.27
C PRO A 10 5.23 2.36 16.39
N ASP A 11 4.59 2.58 17.54
CA ASP A 11 3.71 3.76 17.74
C ASP A 11 4.41 5.09 17.47
N VAL A 12 5.69 5.18 17.83
CA VAL A 12 6.53 6.38 17.59
C VAL A 12 6.74 6.67 16.10
N LEU A 13 6.60 5.68 15.22
CA LEU A 13 6.77 5.80 13.76
C LEU A 13 5.44 5.85 13.01
N ARG A 14 4.30 5.79 13.70
CA ARG A 14 2.97 5.72 13.08
C ARG A 14 2.69 6.93 12.21
N ALA A 15 2.89 8.13 12.72
CA ALA A 15 2.66 9.37 11.99
C ALA A 15 3.61 9.50 10.78
N GLU A 16 4.89 9.14 10.96
CA GLU A 16 5.87 9.16 9.87
C GLU A 16 5.54 8.12 8.78
N SER A 17 5.05 6.95 9.17
CA SER A 17 4.59 5.91 8.25
C SER A 17 3.37 6.36 7.44
N ALA A 18 2.41 7.04 8.08
CA ALA A 18 1.24 7.62 7.43
C ALA A 18 1.65 8.72 6.43
N GLN A 19 2.59 9.57 6.81
CA GLN A 19 3.16 10.62 5.94
C GLN A 19 3.84 10.00 4.72
N LEU A 20 4.71 9.00 4.94
CA LEU A 20 5.42 8.31 3.86
C LEU A 20 4.46 7.60 2.89
N TYR A 21 3.43 6.98 3.42
CA TYR A 21 2.38 6.36 2.61
C TYR A 21 1.63 7.41 1.78
N TRP A 22 1.25 8.53 2.39
CA TRP A 22 0.58 9.61 1.69
C TRP A 22 1.43 10.24 0.59
N GLU A 23 2.72 10.44 0.81
CA GLU A 23 3.66 10.91 -0.22
C GLU A 23 3.74 9.98 -1.42
N ALA A 24 3.62 8.67 -1.20
CA ALA A 24 3.66 7.67 -2.27
C ALA A 24 2.33 7.53 -3.03
N PHE A 25 1.20 7.61 -2.33
CA PHE A 25 -0.12 7.31 -2.86
C PHE A 25 -1.05 8.51 -2.99
N GLY A 26 -0.70 9.66 -2.43
CA GLY A 26 -1.51 10.89 -2.48
C GLY A 26 -1.78 11.39 -3.90
N GLY A 27 -0.87 11.19 -4.84
CA GLY A 27 -1.12 11.49 -6.25
C GLY A 27 -2.27 10.67 -6.87
N LYS A 28 -2.49 9.44 -6.37
CA LYS A 28 -3.56 8.53 -6.79
C LYS A 28 -4.87 8.78 -6.02
N LEU A 29 -4.75 9.08 -4.72
CA LEU A 29 -5.88 9.17 -3.79
C LEU A 29 -6.26 10.62 -3.46
N GLY A 30 -5.47 11.59 -3.88
CA GLY A 30 -5.61 12.99 -3.46
C GLY A 30 -6.94 13.63 -3.82
N HIS A 31 -7.51 13.31 -4.99
CA HIS A 31 -8.84 13.78 -5.38
C HIS A 31 -9.96 13.19 -4.50
N VAL A 32 -9.72 12.02 -3.91
CA VAL A 32 -10.72 11.32 -3.08
C VAL A 32 -10.51 11.62 -1.60
N LEU A 33 -9.29 11.51 -1.09
CA LEU A 33 -8.98 11.66 0.33
C LEU A 33 -8.48 13.05 0.72
N GLY A 34 -8.13 13.91 -0.24
CA GLY A 34 -7.68 15.27 0.05
C GLY A 34 -8.74 16.14 0.77
N PRO A 35 -8.32 17.27 1.37
CA PRO A 35 -6.93 17.76 1.43
C PRO A 35 -6.00 16.95 2.34
N ASP A 36 -4.69 17.17 2.20
CA ASP A 36 -3.64 16.37 2.88
C ASP A 36 -3.86 16.20 4.38
N ALA A 37 -4.26 17.25 5.08
CA ALA A 37 -4.52 17.19 6.52
C ALA A 37 -5.63 16.19 6.89
N LEU A 38 -6.69 16.10 6.09
CA LEU A 38 -7.77 15.13 6.32
C LEU A 38 -7.35 13.72 5.91
N ALA A 39 -6.59 13.59 4.84
CA ALA A 39 -6.04 12.32 4.40
C ALA A 39 -5.09 11.72 5.45
N LEU A 40 -4.19 12.51 6.01
CA LEU A 40 -3.29 12.08 7.08
C LEU A 40 -4.07 11.71 8.34
N LYS A 41 -5.10 12.47 8.72
CA LYS A 41 -5.99 12.13 9.84
C LYS A 41 -6.73 10.81 9.59
N PHE A 42 -7.17 10.55 8.37
CA PHE A 42 -7.80 9.30 7.99
C PHE A 42 -6.79 8.14 8.08
N LEU A 43 -5.62 8.27 7.51
CA LEU A 43 -4.57 7.25 7.53
C LEU A 43 -4.11 6.93 8.95
N ASP A 44 -3.91 7.94 9.81
CA ASP A 44 -3.53 7.74 11.20
C ASP A 44 -4.54 6.89 11.97
N ARG A 45 -5.83 7.03 11.66
CA ARG A 45 -6.90 6.22 12.26
C ARG A 45 -6.96 4.81 11.71
N THR A 46 -6.70 4.63 10.41
CA THR A 46 -7.05 3.40 9.68
C THR A 46 -5.87 2.49 9.40
N ILE A 47 -4.64 2.96 9.57
CA ILE A 47 -3.44 2.12 9.48
C ILE A 47 -3.47 1.05 10.59
N GLN A 48 -3.40 -0.22 10.17
CA GLN A 48 -3.27 -1.37 11.05
C GLN A 48 -1.80 -1.80 11.09
N SER A 49 -1.17 -1.59 12.26
CA SER A 49 0.26 -1.84 12.44
C SER A 49 0.66 -3.30 12.20
N ASP A 50 -0.19 -4.25 12.56
CA ASP A 50 0.02 -5.69 12.43
C ASP A 50 -0.06 -6.21 10.97
N HIS A 51 -0.57 -5.37 10.05
CA HIS A 51 -0.63 -5.65 8.61
C HIS A 51 0.45 -4.91 7.81
N ALA A 52 1.58 -4.60 8.46
CA ALA A 52 2.68 -3.87 7.84
C ALA A 52 4.05 -4.38 8.28
N PHE A 53 5.05 -4.04 7.47
CA PHE A 53 6.47 -4.11 7.79
C PHE A 53 7.09 -2.73 7.61
N VAL A 54 7.99 -2.36 8.51
CA VAL A 54 8.82 -1.15 8.39
C VAL A 54 10.27 -1.52 8.17
N ALA A 55 10.95 -0.78 7.30
CA ALA A 55 12.39 -0.85 7.14
C ALA A 55 13.02 0.33 7.86
N LEU A 56 13.99 0.05 8.72
CA LEU A 56 14.69 1.01 9.54
C LEU A 56 16.19 1.01 9.20
N ASP A 57 16.84 2.14 9.38
CA ASP A 57 18.29 2.22 9.33
C ASP A 57 18.93 1.76 10.65
N GLY A 58 20.28 1.74 10.72
CA GLY A 58 21.02 1.36 11.92
C GLY A 58 20.82 2.29 13.13
N LYS A 59 20.11 3.41 12.96
CA LYS A 59 19.76 4.37 14.03
C LYS A 59 18.27 4.32 14.39
N GLY A 60 17.51 3.46 13.75
CA GLY A 60 16.05 3.34 13.94
C GLY A 60 15.20 4.33 13.15
N ALA A 61 15.78 5.07 12.19
CA ALA A 61 15.02 5.98 11.33
C ALA A 61 14.25 5.20 10.25
N LEU A 62 13.04 5.65 9.92
CA LEU A 62 12.17 5.03 8.94
C LEU A 62 12.72 5.20 7.51
N LEU A 63 12.94 4.10 6.82
CA LEU A 63 13.38 4.07 5.42
C LEU A 63 12.23 3.74 4.46
N GLY A 64 11.28 2.93 4.91
CA GLY A 64 10.16 2.48 4.08
C GLY A 64 9.12 1.67 4.86
N VAL A 65 7.97 1.50 4.24
CA VAL A 65 6.82 0.74 4.77
C VAL A 65 6.29 -0.16 3.67
N ALA A 66 5.89 -1.36 4.02
CA ALA A 66 5.14 -2.26 3.14
C ALA A 66 3.92 -2.81 3.87
N GLY A 67 2.76 -2.76 3.23
CA GLY A 67 1.50 -3.24 3.77
C GLY A 67 0.95 -4.43 3.02
N PHE A 68 0.13 -5.23 3.70
CA PHE A 68 -0.57 -6.37 3.10
C PHE A 68 -2.02 -6.45 3.59
N LYS A 69 -2.81 -7.24 2.88
CA LYS A 69 -4.19 -7.59 3.23
C LYS A 69 -4.29 -9.08 3.49
N SER A 70 -5.13 -9.42 4.45
CA SER A 70 -5.49 -10.78 4.81
C SER A 70 -6.99 -10.83 5.18
N PRO A 71 -7.58 -12.01 5.41
CA PRO A 71 -8.96 -12.11 5.90
C PRO A 71 -9.19 -11.39 7.23
N GLU A 72 -8.15 -11.20 8.04
CA GLU A 72 -8.22 -10.55 9.36
C GLU A 72 -8.14 -9.02 9.28
N GLY A 73 -7.63 -8.46 8.17
CA GLY A 73 -7.48 -7.01 8.04
C GLY A 73 -6.64 -6.56 6.84
N ALA A 74 -6.38 -5.27 6.79
CA ALA A 74 -5.57 -4.64 5.75
C ALA A 74 -4.70 -3.54 6.33
N PHE A 75 -3.58 -3.22 5.69
CA PHE A 75 -2.70 -2.14 6.14
C PHE A 75 -3.47 -0.81 6.26
N VAL A 76 -4.27 -0.45 5.27
CA VAL A 76 -5.21 0.67 5.36
C VAL A 76 -6.62 0.09 5.33
N GLY A 77 -7.21 -0.11 6.52
CA GLY A 77 -8.46 -0.84 6.71
C GLY A 77 -9.66 0.02 7.07
N GLY A 78 -9.69 1.30 6.67
CA GLY A 78 -10.75 2.23 7.05
C GLY A 78 -12.13 1.91 6.46
N GLY A 79 -13.15 1.97 7.31
CA GLY A 79 -14.54 1.78 6.95
C GLY A 79 -15.34 3.09 6.78
N LEU A 80 -16.66 2.94 6.56
CA LEU A 80 -17.59 4.07 6.46
C LEU A 80 -17.57 4.98 7.69
N ASP A 81 -17.43 4.41 8.89
CA ASP A 81 -17.41 5.17 10.13
C ASP A 81 -16.17 6.04 10.24
N ASP A 82 -15.01 5.55 9.82
CA ASP A 82 -13.77 6.33 9.78
C ASP A 82 -13.85 7.46 8.77
N LEU A 83 -14.39 7.19 7.59
CA LEU A 83 -14.67 8.23 6.59
C LEU A 83 -15.63 9.29 7.12
N ARG A 84 -16.68 8.87 7.82
CA ARG A 84 -17.66 9.78 8.41
C ARG A 84 -17.08 10.68 9.49
N LEU A 85 -16.21 10.13 10.34
CA LEU A 85 -15.54 10.88 11.41
C LEU A 85 -14.56 11.93 10.87
N VAL A 86 -13.93 11.65 9.73
CA VAL A 86 -12.95 12.56 9.13
C VAL A 86 -13.58 13.53 8.14
N TYR A 87 -14.51 13.06 7.28
CA TYR A 87 -15.06 13.82 6.15
C TYR A 87 -16.53 14.23 6.33
N GLY A 88 -17.16 13.90 7.48
CA GLY A 88 -18.56 14.18 7.77
C GLY A 88 -19.54 13.31 6.98
N ARG A 89 -20.85 13.52 7.24
CA ARG A 89 -21.93 12.65 6.73
C ARG A 89 -22.05 12.67 5.20
N PHE A 90 -21.91 13.80 4.56
CA PHE A 90 -21.99 13.92 3.11
C PHE A 90 -20.66 13.52 2.44
N GLY A 91 -19.55 13.90 3.05
CA GLY A 91 -18.22 13.60 2.52
C GLY A 91 -17.91 12.10 2.51
N CYS A 92 -18.42 11.31 3.45
CA CYS A 92 -18.15 9.87 3.51
C CYS A 92 -18.86 9.09 2.39
N LEU A 93 -20.10 9.47 2.01
CA LEU A 93 -20.90 8.70 1.06
C LEU A 93 -20.27 8.61 -0.33
N TRP A 94 -19.90 9.74 -0.91
CA TRP A 94 -19.30 9.72 -2.25
C TRP A 94 -17.89 9.13 -2.24
N ARG A 95 -17.12 9.34 -1.14
CA ARG A 95 -15.79 8.78 -0.99
C ARG A 95 -15.83 7.25 -0.88
N SER A 96 -16.74 6.71 -0.09
CA SER A 96 -16.90 5.25 0.02
C SER A 96 -17.30 4.63 -1.31
N LEU A 97 -18.21 5.26 -2.06
CA LEU A 97 -18.59 4.80 -3.39
C LEU A 97 -17.39 4.78 -4.35
N VAL A 98 -16.59 5.86 -4.35
CA VAL A 98 -15.42 5.95 -5.23
C VAL A 98 -14.31 4.97 -4.80
N LEU A 99 -14.07 4.82 -3.49
CA LEU A 99 -13.07 3.87 -2.98
C LEU A 99 -13.48 2.42 -3.25
N SER A 100 -14.77 2.08 -3.16
CA SER A 100 -15.26 0.73 -3.48
C SER A 100 -15.01 0.34 -4.95
N LEU A 101 -14.91 1.31 -5.86
CA LEU A 101 -14.54 1.06 -7.26
C LEU A 101 -13.05 0.70 -7.42
N LEU A 102 -12.21 1.05 -6.43
CA LEU A 102 -10.79 0.69 -6.40
C LEU A 102 -10.54 -0.58 -5.58
N GLU A 103 -11.50 -0.99 -4.75
CA GLU A 103 -11.38 -2.25 -4.02
C GLU A 103 -11.39 -3.41 -5.01
N GLN A 104 -10.30 -4.13 -4.99
CA GLN A 104 -10.19 -5.38 -5.74
C GLN A 104 -10.51 -6.52 -4.80
N ASP A 105 -11.22 -7.52 -5.31
CA ASP A 105 -11.61 -8.70 -4.56
C ASP A 105 -10.41 -9.31 -3.83
N ILE A 106 -10.56 -9.53 -2.53
CA ILE A 106 -9.62 -10.32 -1.73
C ILE A 106 -9.77 -11.76 -2.22
N GLU A 107 -8.90 -12.15 -3.14
CA GLU A 107 -8.75 -13.57 -3.46
C GLU A 107 -8.11 -14.25 -2.27
N ASN A 108 -8.85 -15.09 -1.53
CA ASN A 108 -8.35 -15.86 -0.40
C ASN A 108 -7.22 -16.87 -0.77
N GLN A 109 -6.89 -16.98 -2.06
CA GLN A 109 -5.89 -17.90 -2.57
C GLN A 109 -4.48 -17.30 -2.69
N ARG A 110 -4.36 -15.98 -2.73
CA ARG A 110 -3.09 -15.28 -2.92
C ARG A 110 -2.87 -14.24 -1.84
N PHE A 111 -1.64 -14.16 -1.33
CA PHE A 111 -1.27 -13.11 -0.40
C PHE A 111 -1.27 -11.76 -1.12
N LEU A 112 -2.08 -10.82 -0.66
CA LEU A 112 -2.25 -9.54 -1.34
C LEU A 112 -1.36 -8.48 -0.70
N MET A 113 -0.38 -7.97 -1.46
CA MET A 113 0.38 -6.79 -1.09
C MET A 113 -0.47 -5.55 -1.34
N ASP A 114 -0.74 -4.78 -0.29
CA ASP A 114 -1.55 -3.56 -0.34
C ASP A 114 -0.77 -2.36 -0.91
N GLY A 115 0.50 -2.24 -0.55
CA GLY A 115 1.39 -1.22 -1.07
C GLY A 115 2.78 -1.28 -0.47
N ILE A 116 3.72 -0.64 -1.17
CA ILE A 116 5.10 -0.46 -0.70
C ILE A 116 5.54 0.96 -0.99
N CYS A 117 6.11 1.62 -0.01
CA CYS A 117 6.67 2.96 -0.15
C CYS A 117 8.06 3.04 0.50
N VAL A 118 8.96 3.74 -0.18
CA VAL A 118 10.34 3.96 0.26
C VAL A 118 10.63 5.45 0.20
N GLY A 119 11.15 5.99 1.29
CA GLY A 119 11.54 7.39 1.41
C GLY A 119 12.52 7.78 0.29
N ARG A 120 12.38 8.99 -0.25
CA ARG A 120 13.15 9.44 -1.43
C ARG A 120 14.65 9.27 -1.25
N ALA A 121 15.17 9.60 -0.07
CA ALA A 121 16.60 9.47 0.26
C ALA A 121 17.08 8.01 0.37
N ALA A 122 16.17 7.06 0.63
CA ALA A 122 16.49 5.64 0.82
C ALA A 122 16.25 4.79 -0.46
N ARG A 123 15.82 5.42 -1.56
CA ARG A 123 15.58 4.70 -2.83
C ARG A 123 16.90 4.19 -3.43
N SER A 124 16.79 3.10 -4.19
CA SER A 124 17.92 2.43 -4.86
C SER A 124 18.99 1.88 -3.91
N GLN A 125 18.66 1.75 -2.61
CA GLN A 125 19.56 1.20 -1.58
C GLN A 125 19.15 -0.21 -1.10
N GLY A 126 18.25 -0.88 -1.82
CA GLY A 126 17.79 -2.23 -1.48
C GLY A 126 16.60 -2.29 -0.52
N VAL A 127 16.11 -1.16 0.01
CA VAL A 127 15.00 -1.10 0.99
C VAL A 127 13.74 -1.80 0.46
N GLY A 128 13.34 -1.50 -0.78
CA GLY A 128 12.16 -2.15 -1.38
C GLY A 128 12.32 -3.65 -1.53
N THR A 129 13.52 -4.14 -1.84
CA THR A 129 13.84 -5.57 -1.93
C THR A 129 13.76 -6.23 -0.55
N ALA A 130 14.28 -5.59 0.49
CA ALA A 130 14.22 -6.09 1.87
C ALA A 130 12.77 -6.19 2.38
N LEU A 131 11.95 -5.17 2.12
CA LEU A 131 10.54 -5.18 2.47
C LEU A 131 9.75 -6.28 1.72
N LEU A 132 10.03 -6.48 0.43
CA LEU A 132 9.41 -7.57 -0.34
C LEU A 132 9.81 -8.94 0.20
N ALA A 133 11.07 -9.15 0.60
CA ALA A 133 11.52 -10.40 1.20
C ALA A 133 10.71 -10.72 2.48
N ALA A 134 10.53 -9.73 3.37
CA ALA A 134 9.72 -9.90 4.57
C ALA A 134 8.25 -10.24 4.27
N LEU A 135 7.65 -9.61 3.23
CA LEU A 135 6.31 -9.96 2.78
C LEU A 135 6.22 -11.39 2.23
N PHE A 136 7.24 -11.85 1.51
CA PHE A 136 7.28 -13.23 1.02
C PHE A 136 7.39 -14.25 2.16
N ASP A 137 8.16 -13.94 3.18
CA ASP A 137 8.29 -14.81 4.36
C ASP A 137 6.98 -14.85 5.17
N GLU A 138 6.29 -13.72 5.32
CA GLU A 138 4.95 -13.66 5.93
C GLU A 138 3.93 -14.47 5.12
N ALA A 139 3.95 -14.35 3.80
CA ALA A 139 3.05 -15.10 2.93
C ALA A 139 3.29 -16.62 3.05
N ARG A 140 4.56 -17.06 3.10
CA ARG A 140 4.91 -18.48 3.34
C ARG A 140 4.46 -18.95 4.71
N ALA A 141 4.70 -18.15 5.76
CA ALA A 141 4.29 -18.47 7.12
C ALA A 141 2.77 -18.63 7.27
N ARG A 142 2.01 -17.97 6.41
CA ARG A 142 0.54 -18.08 6.30
C ARG A 142 0.08 -19.14 5.29
N ASN A 143 0.99 -19.97 4.75
CA ASN A 143 0.72 -21.03 3.79
C ASN A 143 0.16 -20.58 2.43
N TYR A 144 0.39 -19.32 2.02
CA TYR A 144 0.06 -18.89 0.68
C TYR A 144 1.06 -19.43 -0.34
N GLN A 145 0.57 -19.76 -1.55
CA GLN A 145 1.39 -20.29 -2.64
C GLN A 145 1.94 -19.19 -3.58
N SER A 146 1.38 -18.00 -3.47
CA SER A 146 1.79 -16.87 -4.31
C SER A 146 1.45 -15.53 -3.67
N VAL A 147 2.17 -14.49 -4.09
CA VAL A 147 1.90 -13.10 -3.74
C VAL A 147 1.34 -12.38 -4.96
N ARG A 148 0.31 -11.57 -4.75
CA ARG A 148 -0.30 -10.70 -5.74
C ARG A 148 -0.11 -9.24 -5.36
N LEU A 149 0.06 -8.39 -6.36
CA LEU A 149 0.02 -6.94 -6.23
C LEU A 149 -0.62 -6.31 -7.47
N ASP A 150 -0.98 -5.04 -7.35
CA ASP A 150 -1.47 -4.23 -8.45
C ASP A 150 -0.60 -2.98 -8.60
N VAL A 151 -0.09 -2.73 -9.81
CA VAL A 151 0.75 -1.58 -10.11
C VAL A 151 0.12 -0.72 -11.19
N ILE A 152 0.07 0.60 -10.95
CA ILE A 152 -0.45 1.57 -11.93
C ILE A 152 0.58 1.82 -13.05
N ASP A 153 0.09 2.14 -14.24
CA ASP A 153 0.90 2.34 -15.46
C ASP A 153 1.94 3.47 -15.31
N SER A 154 1.63 4.50 -14.54
CA SER A 154 2.56 5.60 -14.27
C SER A 154 3.73 5.22 -13.33
N ASN A 155 3.63 4.10 -12.57
CA ASN A 155 4.66 3.68 -11.62
C ASN A 155 5.62 2.62 -12.22
N TRP A 156 6.27 2.96 -13.33
CA TRP A 156 7.20 2.08 -14.05
C TRP A 156 8.39 1.61 -13.19
N ARG A 157 8.84 2.44 -12.21
CA ARG A 157 9.93 2.07 -11.30
C ARG A 157 9.55 0.93 -10.36
N ALA A 158 8.34 0.98 -9.80
CA ALA A 158 7.82 -0.10 -8.98
C ALA A 158 7.61 -1.37 -9.82
N LYS A 159 7.04 -1.24 -11.02
CA LYS A 159 6.87 -2.36 -11.95
C LYS A 159 8.21 -3.04 -12.26
N ALA A 160 9.25 -2.28 -12.59
CA ALA A 160 10.59 -2.81 -12.84
C ALA A 160 11.21 -3.49 -11.59
N LEU A 161 10.93 -3.00 -10.37
CA LEU A 161 11.32 -3.69 -9.13
C LEU A 161 10.61 -5.04 -9.02
N TYR A 162 9.31 -5.08 -9.24
CA TYR A 162 8.50 -6.30 -9.12
C TYR A 162 8.92 -7.35 -10.14
N GLU A 163 9.16 -6.96 -11.39
CA GLU A 163 9.68 -7.85 -12.43
C GLU A 163 11.03 -8.48 -12.04
N ARG A 164 11.97 -7.69 -11.51
CA ARG A 164 13.25 -8.20 -10.98
C ARG A 164 13.08 -9.14 -9.79
N GLN A 165 11.99 -8.99 -9.03
CA GLN A 165 11.64 -9.86 -7.91
C GLN A 165 10.81 -11.08 -8.33
N GLY A 166 10.64 -11.33 -9.63
CA GLY A 166 9.97 -12.51 -10.17
C GLY A 166 8.46 -12.41 -10.27
N PHE A 167 7.88 -11.21 -10.16
CA PHE A 167 6.49 -11.00 -10.47
C PHE A 167 6.23 -11.01 -11.96
N ILE A 168 5.16 -11.69 -12.37
CA ILE A 168 4.71 -11.81 -13.75
C ILE A 168 3.38 -11.08 -13.91
N PRO A 169 3.20 -10.22 -14.91
CA PRO A 169 1.92 -9.58 -15.18
C PRO A 169 0.91 -10.61 -15.69
N ILE A 170 -0.27 -10.65 -15.08
CA ILE A 170 -1.33 -11.61 -15.46
C ILE A 170 -2.57 -10.92 -16.04
N ARG A 171 -2.83 -9.67 -15.67
CA ARG A 171 -3.99 -8.92 -16.13
C ARG A 171 -3.71 -7.42 -16.12
N THR A 172 -4.25 -6.70 -17.11
CA THR A 172 -4.26 -5.22 -17.11
C THR A 172 -5.70 -4.75 -17.23
N ALA A 173 -6.15 -3.96 -16.26
CA ALA A 173 -7.46 -3.33 -16.24
C ALA A 173 -7.32 -1.84 -16.63
N LYS A 174 -8.10 -1.40 -17.59
CA LYS A 174 -8.17 0.02 -18.00
C LYS A 174 -9.29 0.72 -17.23
N LEU A 175 -9.01 1.90 -16.70
CA LEU A 175 -9.97 2.67 -15.90
C LEU A 175 -11.03 3.42 -16.75
N GLY A 176 -10.84 3.54 -18.06
CA GLY A 176 -11.73 4.30 -18.91
C GLY A 176 -11.87 5.76 -18.46
N LEU A 177 -13.10 6.23 -18.21
CA LEU A 177 -13.36 7.60 -17.74
C LEU A 177 -12.87 7.86 -16.30
N LEU A 178 -12.75 6.83 -15.46
CA LEU A 178 -12.27 6.96 -14.08
C LEU A 178 -10.81 7.44 -14.00
N ARG A 179 -10.04 7.36 -15.10
CA ARG A 179 -8.68 7.91 -15.18
C ARG A 179 -8.60 9.39 -14.81
N TYR A 180 -9.66 10.16 -15.05
CA TYR A 180 -9.71 11.59 -14.72
C TYR A 180 -9.88 11.85 -13.22
N ILE A 181 -10.41 10.86 -12.48
CA ILE A 181 -10.55 10.93 -11.02
C ILE A 181 -9.27 10.43 -10.34
N PHE A 182 -8.69 9.35 -10.85
CA PHE A 182 -7.56 8.68 -10.18
C PHE A 182 -6.19 9.08 -10.71
N GLY A 183 -6.10 9.81 -11.83
CA GLY A 183 -4.84 10.28 -12.39
C GLY A 183 -3.95 9.20 -13.03
N PHE A 184 -4.49 7.98 -13.29
CA PHE A 184 -3.80 6.92 -14.03
C PHE A 184 -4.79 6.20 -14.96
N ALA A 185 -4.27 5.62 -16.06
CA ALA A 185 -5.12 5.05 -17.12
C ALA A 185 -5.36 3.55 -16.97
N ALA A 186 -4.41 2.83 -16.37
CA ALA A 186 -4.48 1.38 -16.24
C ALA A 186 -3.78 0.89 -14.98
N SER A 187 -4.23 -0.25 -14.45
CA SER A 187 -3.58 -1.00 -13.38
C SER A 187 -3.25 -2.40 -13.87
N THR A 188 -2.05 -2.87 -13.60
CA THR A 188 -1.58 -4.21 -13.95
C THR A 188 -1.49 -5.06 -12.69
N THR A 189 -2.24 -6.16 -12.66
CA THR A 189 -2.11 -7.20 -11.65
C THR A 189 -0.90 -8.06 -11.97
N MET A 190 -0.02 -8.22 -10.99
CA MET A 190 1.18 -9.05 -11.10
C MET A 190 1.18 -10.09 -9.99
N VAL A 191 1.66 -11.29 -10.30
CA VAL A 191 1.71 -12.43 -9.37
C VAL A 191 3.11 -13.03 -9.37
N ARG A 192 3.57 -13.42 -8.19
CA ARG A 192 4.82 -14.16 -7.97
C ARG A 192 4.52 -15.45 -7.21
N PRO A 193 4.88 -16.65 -7.72
CA PRO A 193 4.94 -17.90 -6.94
C PRO A 193 5.96 -17.77 -5.80
N LEU A 194 5.72 -18.45 -4.66
CA LEU A 194 6.58 -18.41 -3.47
C LEU A 194 7.52 -19.62 -3.37
#